data_e047bb5f2fce8e271955b652e3c22aef
#
_entry.id   e047bb5f2fce8e271955b652e3c22aef
#
_cell.length_a   1.000
_cell.length_b   1.000
_cell.length_c   1.000
_cell.angle_alpha   90.00
_cell.angle_beta   90.00
_cell.angle_gamma   90.00
#
_symmetry.space_group_name_H-M   'P 1'
#
loop_
_entity.id
_entity.type
_entity.pdbx_description
1 polymer ?
#
loop_
_entity_poly.entity_id
_entity_poly.type
_entity_poly.pdbx_seq_one_letter_code
_entity_poly.pdbx_strand_id
1 'polypeptide(L)'
;ARLIVQHIEYSPIDQYYDVSVFTQAAVQGCLGVNTMKADKHLYDHVRFDSRNEKTFMEKLEENDEIEAYVKLPNSFYIPTPMGKYHPDWAIVFKQKLSKYPYFIAETKASDSSLQDRRIEEAKIECAKKHFAKTNGGKLKYNKVSSFEELLKIVTQESV
;
A
#
# COMPACT_ATOMS: atom_id res chain seq x y z
N ALA A 1 8.66 -13.31 17.94
CA ALA A 1 7.88 -12.43 17.03
C ALA A 1 6.50 -13.03 16.73
N ARG A 2 6.41 -14.26 16.22
CA ARG A 2 5.13 -14.87 15.80
C ARG A 2 4.08 -14.95 16.93
N LEU A 3 4.47 -15.34 18.13
CA LEU A 3 3.57 -15.41 19.30
C LEU A 3 3.05 -14.00 19.68
N ILE A 4 3.90 -13.00 19.65
CA ILE A 4 3.52 -11.62 19.95
C ILE A 4 2.51 -11.12 18.92
N VAL A 5 2.77 -11.35 17.63
CA VAL A 5 1.88 -10.93 16.55
C VAL A 5 0.50 -11.57 16.63
N GLN A 6 0.41 -12.83 17.06
CA GLN A 6 -0.87 -13.53 17.22
C GLN A 6 -1.77 -12.87 18.26
N HIS A 7 -1.20 -12.28 19.31
CA HIS A 7 -1.94 -11.64 20.41
C HIS A 7 -2.09 -10.12 20.29
N ILE A 8 -1.56 -9.50 19.22
CA ILE A 8 -1.74 -8.07 18.98
C ILE A 8 -3.17 -7.79 18.57
N GLU A 9 -3.75 -6.79 19.19
CA GLU A 9 -5.02 -6.18 18.83
C GLU A 9 -4.82 -4.69 18.56
N TYR A 10 -5.49 -4.20 17.54
CA TYR A 10 -5.55 -2.78 17.21
C TYR A 10 -6.93 -2.25 17.57
N SER A 11 -6.95 -1.16 18.32
CA SER A 11 -8.18 -0.42 18.63
C SER A 11 -8.18 0.90 17.88
N PRO A 12 -9.32 1.32 17.31
CA PRO A 12 -9.45 2.65 16.73
C PRO A 12 -9.18 3.73 17.79
N ILE A 13 -8.45 4.75 17.40
CA ILE A 13 -8.29 5.98 18.18
C ILE A 13 -8.79 7.14 17.34
N ASP A 14 -9.30 8.20 17.95
CA ASP A 14 -9.81 9.40 17.24
C ASP A 14 -8.67 10.31 16.74
N GLN A 15 -7.61 9.71 16.24
CA GLN A 15 -6.48 10.40 15.61
C GLN A 15 -6.36 9.96 14.16
N TYR A 16 -6.26 10.94 13.28
CA TYR A 16 -6.13 10.76 11.84
C TYR A 16 -4.82 11.35 11.36
N TYR A 17 -4.26 10.80 10.30
CA TYR A 17 -3.16 11.44 9.60
C TYR A 17 -3.66 12.74 8.97
N ASP A 18 -2.95 13.83 9.18
CA ASP A 18 -3.22 15.09 8.52
C ASP A 18 -2.87 14.99 7.02
N VAL A 19 -3.63 15.67 6.18
CA VAL A 19 -3.38 15.70 4.72
C VAL A 19 -1.97 16.23 4.39
N SER A 20 -1.38 17.02 5.28
CA SER A 20 0.01 17.50 5.15
C SER A 20 1.05 16.39 5.08
N VAL A 21 0.74 15.17 5.51
CA VAL A 21 1.57 13.97 5.30
C VAL A 21 1.92 13.79 3.83
N PHE A 22 1.00 14.09 2.94
CA PHE A 22 1.20 14.00 1.49
C PHE A 22 1.90 15.23 0.91
N THR A 23 1.75 16.40 1.50
CA THR A 23 2.31 17.65 0.99
C THR A 23 3.74 17.93 1.47
N GLN A 24 4.12 17.41 2.63
CA GLN A 24 5.47 17.61 3.20
C GLN A 24 6.54 16.69 2.58
N ALA A 25 6.13 15.64 1.92
CA ALA A 25 7.03 14.72 1.24
C ALA A 25 7.43 15.26 -0.14
N ALA A 26 8.18 16.34 -0.19
CA ALA A 26 8.90 16.74 -1.41
C ALA A 26 9.94 15.66 -1.75
N VAL A 27 9.51 14.61 -2.41
CA VAL A 27 10.39 13.55 -2.88
C VAL A 27 11.11 14.06 -4.12
N GLN A 28 12.40 14.35 -3.99
CA GLN A 28 13.23 14.71 -5.12
C GLN A 28 13.42 13.49 -6.02
N GLY A 29 13.07 13.62 -7.29
CA GLY A 29 13.28 12.62 -8.32
C GLY A 29 13.94 13.25 -9.54
N CYS A 30 14.58 12.44 -10.39
CA CYS A 30 15.11 12.87 -11.67
C CYS A 30 14.12 12.53 -12.78
N LEU A 31 13.63 13.53 -13.48
CA LEU A 31 12.76 13.37 -14.65
C LEU A 31 13.42 12.47 -15.70
N GLY A 32 12.69 11.45 -16.15
CA GLY A 32 13.19 10.51 -17.15
C GLY A 32 14.11 9.40 -16.61
N VAL A 33 14.50 9.44 -15.34
CA VAL A 33 15.34 8.41 -14.71
C VAL A 33 14.55 7.55 -13.73
N ASN A 34 13.96 8.17 -12.70
CA ASN A 34 13.23 7.48 -11.65
C ASN A 34 11.87 8.13 -11.33
N THR A 35 11.34 8.89 -12.25
CA THR A 35 10.00 9.47 -12.17
C THR A 35 9.20 9.15 -13.42
N MET A 36 7.91 8.99 -13.26
CA MET A 36 6.94 8.78 -14.32
C MET A 36 5.83 9.82 -14.19
N LYS A 37 5.35 10.35 -15.33
CA LYS A 37 4.14 11.17 -15.37
C LYS A 37 2.94 10.29 -14.99
N ALA A 38 2.05 10.83 -14.20
CA ALA A 38 0.87 10.15 -13.74
C ALA A 38 -0.36 11.06 -13.83
N ASP A 39 -1.47 10.53 -14.30
CA ASP A 39 -2.74 11.24 -14.42
C ASP A 39 -3.74 10.83 -13.33
N LYS A 40 -3.62 9.63 -12.78
CA LYS A 40 -4.47 9.10 -11.69
C LYS A 40 -3.82 9.20 -10.31
N HIS A 41 -2.57 9.59 -10.24
CA HIS A 41 -1.87 9.79 -8.98
C HIS A 41 -2.18 11.17 -8.40
N LEU A 42 -2.03 11.30 -7.09
CA LEU A 42 -2.22 12.59 -6.37
C LEU A 42 -1.29 13.70 -6.90
N TYR A 43 -0.14 13.35 -7.46
CA TYR A 43 0.83 14.26 -8.07
C TYR A 43 1.05 13.93 -9.53
N ASP A 44 1.38 14.93 -10.34
CA ASP A 44 1.63 14.79 -11.78
C ASP A 44 2.83 13.90 -12.11
N HIS A 45 3.74 13.71 -11.15
CA HIS A 45 4.91 12.85 -11.29
C HIS A 45 5.12 12.01 -10.04
N VAL A 46 5.43 10.77 -10.24
CA VAL A 46 5.66 9.80 -9.16
C VAL A 46 7.06 9.22 -9.28
N ARG A 47 7.79 9.19 -8.18
CA ARG A 47 9.07 8.51 -8.09
C ARG A 47 8.86 7.03 -7.86
N PHE A 48 9.64 6.21 -8.57
CA PHE A 48 9.77 4.78 -8.31
C PHE A 48 11.20 4.44 -7.87
N ASP A 49 11.34 3.49 -6.99
CA ASP A 49 12.62 3.06 -6.42
C ASP A 49 13.06 1.70 -6.97
N SER A 50 12.19 1.03 -7.71
CA SER A 50 12.48 -0.25 -8.35
C SER A 50 11.75 -0.38 -9.70
N ARG A 51 12.26 -1.31 -10.53
CA ARG A 51 11.62 -1.67 -11.80
C ARG A 51 10.22 -2.28 -11.59
N ASN A 52 10.07 -3.03 -10.52
CA ASN A 52 8.79 -3.64 -10.16
C ASN A 52 7.74 -2.58 -9.81
N GLU A 53 8.12 -1.57 -9.03
CA GLU A 53 7.24 -0.43 -8.73
C GLU A 53 6.85 0.33 -10.00
N LYS A 54 7.81 0.57 -10.90
CA LYS A 54 7.53 1.24 -12.17
C LYS A 54 6.47 0.49 -12.98
N THR A 55 6.66 -0.81 -13.18
CA THR A 55 5.71 -1.65 -13.92
C THR A 55 4.33 -1.68 -13.25
N PHE A 56 4.30 -1.72 -11.92
CA PHE A 56 3.05 -1.67 -11.16
C PHE A 56 2.31 -0.34 -11.39
N MET A 57 3.03 0.79 -11.34
CA MET A 57 2.48 2.11 -11.60
C MET A 57 1.94 2.25 -13.03
N GLU A 58 2.70 1.81 -14.04
CA GLU A 58 2.27 1.84 -15.44
C GLU A 58 0.92 1.14 -15.61
N LYS A 59 0.74 -0.01 -14.98
CA LYS A 59 -0.52 -0.76 -15.02
C LYS A 59 -1.66 -0.10 -14.24
N LEU A 60 -1.37 0.58 -13.12
CA LEU A 60 -2.36 1.39 -12.41
C LEU A 60 -2.88 2.54 -13.29
N GLU A 61 -1.98 3.21 -14.02
CA GLU A 61 -2.36 4.29 -14.95
C GLU A 61 -3.21 3.80 -16.13
N GLU A 62 -2.84 2.66 -16.72
CA GLU A 62 -3.50 2.10 -17.89
C GLU A 62 -4.87 1.50 -17.60
N ASN A 63 -5.15 1.08 -16.38
CA ASN A 63 -6.35 0.34 -16.06
C ASN A 63 -7.54 1.26 -15.72
N ASP A 64 -8.60 1.15 -16.50
CA ASP A 64 -9.82 1.99 -16.37
C ASP A 64 -10.58 1.80 -15.06
N GLU A 65 -10.40 0.69 -14.36
CA GLU A 65 -11.06 0.41 -13.07
C GLU A 65 -10.40 1.14 -11.89
N ILE A 66 -9.23 1.69 -12.10
CA ILE A 66 -8.53 2.51 -11.10
C ILE A 66 -9.04 3.95 -11.20
N GLU A 67 -9.61 4.43 -10.09
CA GLU A 67 -10.05 5.83 -9.95
C GLU A 67 -8.88 6.74 -9.62
N ALA A 68 -8.11 6.37 -8.61
CA ALA A 68 -6.93 7.10 -8.17
C ALA A 68 -5.97 6.19 -7.39
N TYR A 69 -4.73 6.60 -7.27
CA TYR A 69 -3.76 5.95 -6.40
C TYR A 69 -2.73 6.94 -5.86
N VAL A 70 -2.03 6.54 -4.83
CA VAL A 70 -0.91 7.30 -4.28
C VAL A 70 0.18 6.38 -3.76
N LYS A 71 1.45 6.70 -4.05
CA LYS A 71 2.59 6.10 -3.36
C LYS A 71 2.66 6.72 -1.97
N LEU A 72 2.54 5.88 -0.94
CA LEU A 72 2.49 6.35 0.44
C LEU A 72 3.86 6.88 0.88
N PRO A 73 3.92 8.05 1.52
CA PRO A 73 5.17 8.62 1.99
C PRO A 73 5.66 7.89 3.25
N ASN A 74 6.96 7.96 3.52
CA ASN A 74 7.57 7.37 4.71
C ASN A 74 7.04 7.95 6.04
N SER A 75 6.40 9.12 6.01
CA SER A 75 5.70 9.69 7.16
C SER A 75 4.42 8.93 7.51
N PHE A 76 3.84 8.19 6.57
CA PHE A 76 2.76 7.26 6.83
C PHE A 76 3.32 5.91 7.27
N TYR A 77 2.97 5.45 8.47
CA TYR A 77 3.41 4.17 8.98
C TYR A 77 2.43 3.56 9.97
N ILE A 78 2.49 2.26 10.11
CA ILE A 78 1.77 1.51 11.13
C ILE A 78 2.77 1.08 12.20
N PRO A 79 2.52 1.40 13.49
CA PRO A 79 3.37 0.93 14.57
C PRO A 79 3.21 -0.60 14.74
N THR A 80 4.33 -1.29 14.85
CA THR A 80 4.37 -2.72 15.13
C THR A 80 5.40 -3.01 16.23
N PRO A 81 5.35 -4.14 16.92
CA PRO A 81 6.37 -4.53 17.89
C PRO A 81 7.78 -4.69 17.31
N MET A 82 7.86 -4.86 15.98
CA MET A 82 9.12 -4.98 15.25
C MET A 82 9.57 -3.66 14.62
N GLY A 83 8.96 -2.53 15.02
CA GLY A 83 9.22 -1.21 14.48
C GLY A 83 8.15 -0.74 13.48
N LYS A 84 8.39 0.40 12.86
CA LYS A 84 7.46 1.01 11.91
C LYS A 84 7.34 0.15 10.65
N TYR A 85 6.11 0.01 10.16
CA TYR A 85 5.81 -0.61 8.88
C TYR A 85 5.30 0.47 7.91
N HIS A 86 5.85 0.52 6.73
CA HIS A 86 5.51 1.50 5.69
C HIS A 86 4.94 0.77 4.47
N PRO A 87 3.61 0.75 4.29
CA PRO A 87 3.01 0.21 3.07
C PRO A 87 3.35 1.10 1.87
N ASP A 88 3.38 0.52 0.67
CA ASP A 88 3.82 1.23 -0.54
C ASP A 88 2.72 2.08 -1.18
N TRP A 89 1.51 1.55 -1.29
CA TRP A 89 0.45 2.12 -2.12
C TRP A 89 -0.90 2.19 -1.42
N ALA A 90 -1.63 3.28 -1.68
CA ALA A 90 -3.07 3.34 -1.47
C ALA A 90 -3.76 3.49 -2.83
N ILE A 91 -4.76 2.66 -3.09
CA ILE A 91 -5.44 2.54 -4.39
C ILE A 91 -6.93 2.65 -4.17
N VAL A 92 -7.59 3.42 -5.01
CA VAL A 92 -9.05 3.58 -5.04
C VAL A 92 -9.58 2.98 -6.33
N PHE A 93 -10.46 2.02 -6.21
CA PHE A 93 -11.16 1.40 -7.33
C PHE A 93 -12.49 2.10 -7.60
N LYS A 94 -12.91 2.15 -8.87
CA LYS A 94 -14.26 2.57 -9.23
C LYS A 94 -15.29 1.63 -8.60
N GLN A 95 -16.38 2.18 -8.08
CA GLN A 95 -17.35 1.48 -7.24
C GLN A 95 -18.01 0.24 -7.87
N LYS A 96 -17.91 0.07 -9.18
CA LYS A 96 -18.54 -1.05 -9.90
C LYS A 96 -17.76 -2.36 -9.83
N LEU A 97 -16.46 -2.31 -9.54
CA LEU A 97 -15.60 -3.49 -9.62
C LEU A 97 -15.40 -4.20 -8.29
N SER A 98 -15.44 -3.49 -7.18
CA SER A 98 -15.00 -4.05 -5.91
C SER A 98 -15.92 -3.73 -4.74
N LYS A 99 -16.12 -4.74 -3.89
CA LYS A 99 -16.68 -4.58 -2.54
C LYS A 99 -15.80 -3.66 -1.68
N TYR A 100 -14.51 -3.60 -1.98
CA TYR A 100 -13.52 -2.79 -1.29
C TYR A 100 -13.07 -1.63 -2.18
N PRO A 101 -13.69 -0.43 -2.06
CA PRO A 101 -13.28 0.72 -2.85
C PRO A 101 -11.86 1.19 -2.53
N TYR A 102 -11.33 0.83 -1.35
CA TYR A 102 -10.00 1.22 -0.90
C TYR A 102 -9.12 0.00 -0.71
N PHE A 103 -7.91 0.05 -1.26
CA PHE A 103 -6.92 -1.02 -1.14
C PHE A 103 -5.55 -0.44 -0.76
N ILE A 104 -4.91 -1.05 0.22
CA ILE A 104 -3.52 -0.77 0.56
C ILE A 104 -2.69 -1.94 0.08
N ALA A 105 -1.69 -1.65 -0.75
CA ALA A 105 -0.82 -2.65 -1.35
C ALA A 105 0.63 -2.52 -0.89
N GLU A 106 1.29 -3.65 -0.80
CA GLU A 106 2.73 -3.78 -0.61
C GLU A 106 3.32 -4.54 -1.79
N THR A 107 4.27 -3.94 -2.52
CA THR A 107 4.81 -4.49 -3.78
C THR A 107 6.24 -5.01 -3.68
N LYS A 108 6.89 -4.93 -2.53
CA LYS A 108 8.29 -5.33 -2.38
C LYS A 108 8.52 -6.81 -2.65
N ALA A 109 9.36 -7.08 -3.65
CA ALA A 109 10.05 -8.35 -3.80
C ALA A 109 11.22 -8.36 -2.82
N SER A 110 11.25 -9.28 -1.86
CA SER A 110 12.29 -9.34 -0.85
C SER A 110 13.53 -10.06 -1.35
N ASP A 111 14.59 -9.32 -1.66
CA ASP A 111 15.98 -9.82 -1.74
C ASP A 111 16.67 -9.88 -0.36
N SER A 112 15.87 -9.92 0.70
CA SER A 112 16.33 -9.83 2.08
C SER A 112 16.76 -11.20 2.66
N SER A 113 17.57 -11.17 3.71
CA SER A 113 17.96 -12.35 4.49
C SER A 113 16.75 -13.08 5.07
N LEU A 114 16.88 -14.36 5.45
CA LEU A 114 15.78 -15.12 6.09
C LEU A 114 15.26 -14.46 7.37
N GLN A 115 16.15 -13.78 8.12
CA GLN A 115 15.77 -13.07 9.33
C GLN A 115 14.95 -11.82 9.01
N ASP A 116 15.34 -11.05 8.01
CA ASP A 116 14.64 -9.85 7.57
C ASP A 116 13.25 -10.21 7.01
N ARG A 117 13.15 -11.32 6.28
CA ARG A 117 11.85 -11.85 5.79
C ARG A 117 10.89 -12.16 6.92
N ARG A 118 11.35 -12.78 8.01
CA ARG A 118 10.50 -13.09 9.16
C ARG A 118 10.00 -11.85 9.88
N ILE A 119 10.85 -10.82 9.99
CA ILE A 119 10.47 -9.54 10.57
C ILE A 119 9.45 -8.85 9.67
N GLU A 120 9.68 -8.84 8.36
CA GLU A 120 8.78 -8.24 7.39
C GLU A 120 7.42 -8.95 7.35
N GLU A 121 7.39 -10.28 7.34
CA GLU A 121 6.16 -11.07 7.43
C GLU A 121 5.38 -10.73 8.71
N ALA A 122 6.05 -10.59 9.85
CA ALA A 122 5.43 -10.20 11.10
C ALA A 122 4.83 -8.79 11.06
N LYS A 123 5.50 -7.83 10.41
CA LYS A 123 4.96 -6.49 10.18
C LYS A 123 3.74 -6.51 9.26
N ILE A 124 3.76 -7.31 8.20
CA ILE A 124 2.65 -7.48 7.27
C ILE A 124 1.43 -8.07 7.99
N GLU A 125 1.61 -9.06 8.87
CA GLU A 125 0.51 -9.59 9.68
C GLU A 125 -0.07 -8.55 10.65
N CYS A 126 0.77 -7.70 11.22
CA CYS A 126 0.29 -6.56 12.02
C CYS A 126 -0.52 -5.59 11.16
N ALA A 127 -0.07 -5.27 9.95
CA ALA A 127 -0.77 -4.41 9.02
C ALA A 127 -2.15 -4.98 8.62
N LYS A 128 -2.25 -6.28 8.34
CA LYS A 128 -3.53 -6.94 8.07
C LYS A 128 -4.52 -6.75 9.22
N LYS A 129 -4.07 -6.97 10.45
CA LYS A 129 -4.91 -6.77 11.65
C LYS A 129 -5.33 -5.31 11.83
N HIS A 130 -4.40 -4.37 11.61
CA HIS A 130 -4.67 -2.94 11.71
C HIS A 130 -5.74 -2.51 10.70
N PHE A 131 -5.53 -2.83 9.42
CA PHE A 131 -6.45 -2.42 8.36
C PHE A 131 -7.80 -3.14 8.40
N ALA A 132 -7.86 -4.36 8.93
CA ALA A 132 -9.14 -5.06 9.16
C ALA A 132 -10.07 -4.33 10.13
N LYS A 133 -9.52 -3.54 11.05
CA LYS A 133 -10.27 -2.68 11.99
C LYS A 133 -10.58 -1.29 11.45
N THR A 134 -9.96 -0.91 10.33
CA THR A 134 -10.06 0.43 9.76
C THR A 134 -11.26 0.53 8.83
N ASN A 135 -11.93 1.67 8.87
CA ASN A 135 -12.96 2.08 7.90
C ASN A 135 -14.16 1.11 7.72
N GLY A 136 -14.56 0.41 8.79
CA GLY A 136 -15.76 -0.44 8.77
C GLY A 136 -15.73 -1.57 7.73
N GLY A 137 -14.56 -2.07 7.38
CA GLY A 137 -14.38 -3.16 6.41
C GLY A 137 -14.40 -2.73 4.94
N LYS A 138 -14.40 -1.43 4.64
CA LYS A 138 -14.32 -0.92 3.25
C LYS A 138 -12.90 -0.86 2.71
N LEU A 139 -11.90 -1.03 3.57
CA LEU A 139 -10.50 -0.99 3.21
C LEU A 139 -9.93 -2.40 3.26
N LYS A 140 -9.29 -2.82 2.19
CA LYS A 140 -8.55 -4.08 2.09
C LYS A 140 -7.04 -3.80 2.10
N TYR A 141 -6.29 -4.65 2.76
CA TYR A 141 -4.82 -4.65 2.70
C TYR A 141 -4.32 -6.02 2.25
N ASN A 142 -3.38 -6.03 1.33
CA ASN A 142 -2.64 -7.24 1.00
C ASN A 142 -1.25 -6.93 0.42
N LYS A 143 -0.34 -7.89 0.58
CA LYS A 143 0.90 -7.93 -0.18
C LYS A 143 0.60 -8.53 -1.54
N VAL A 144 1.07 -7.87 -2.59
CA VAL A 144 0.90 -8.32 -3.98
C VAL A 144 2.25 -8.30 -4.70
N SER A 145 2.49 -9.30 -5.52
CA SER A 145 3.72 -9.40 -6.31
C SER A 145 3.58 -8.68 -7.67
N SER A 146 2.33 -8.47 -8.10
CA SER A 146 2.01 -7.85 -9.39
C SER A 146 0.64 -7.20 -9.38
N PHE A 147 0.38 -6.39 -10.40
CA PHE A 147 -0.93 -5.79 -10.63
C PHE A 147 -2.01 -6.86 -10.95
N GLU A 148 -1.65 -7.91 -11.65
CA GLU A 148 -2.55 -9.03 -11.97
C GLU A 148 -3.02 -9.75 -10.70
N GLU A 149 -2.14 -9.92 -9.73
CA GLU A 149 -2.50 -10.48 -8.42
C GLU A 149 -3.45 -9.56 -7.66
N LEU A 150 -3.20 -8.25 -7.67
CA LEU A 150 -4.10 -7.25 -7.10
C LEU A 150 -5.51 -7.38 -7.69
N LEU A 151 -5.64 -7.42 -9.02
CA LEU A 151 -6.93 -7.56 -9.69
C LEU A 151 -7.64 -8.86 -9.33
N LYS A 152 -6.93 -9.98 -9.25
CA LYS A 152 -7.51 -11.26 -8.83
C LYS A 152 -8.12 -11.18 -7.43
N ILE A 153 -7.40 -10.58 -6.47
CA ILE A 153 -7.89 -10.42 -5.10
C ILE A 153 -9.16 -9.56 -5.08
N VAL A 154 -9.15 -8.45 -5.81
CA VAL A 154 -10.27 -7.52 -5.84
C VAL A 154 -11.50 -8.12 -6.52
N THR A 155 -11.33 -8.89 -7.61
CA THR A 155 -12.42 -9.48 -8.37
C THR A 155 -12.97 -10.76 -7.76
N GLN A 156 -12.14 -11.61 -7.15
CA GLN A 156 -12.59 -12.86 -6.52
C GLN A 156 -13.49 -12.65 -5.30
N GLU A 157 -13.38 -11.52 -4.63
CA GLU A 157 -14.19 -11.20 -3.46
C GLU A 157 -15.49 -10.44 -3.84
N SER A 158 -15.72 -10.22 -5.12
CA SER A 158 -16.92 -9.54 -5.65
C SER A 158 -18.07 -10.50 -6.00
N VAL A 159 -17.88 -11.82 -5.76
CA VAL A 159 -18.89 -12.87 -6.00
C VAL A 159 -19.60 -13.27 -4.72
#